data_6a9b060606f6a73b6e0930e6246a00b3
#
_entry.id   6a9b060606f6a73b6e0930e6246a00b3
#
_cell.length_a   1.000
_cell.length_b   1.000
_cell.length_c   1.000
_cell.angle_alpha   90.00
_cell.angle_beta   90.00
_cell.angle_gamma   90.00
#
_symmetry.space_group_name_H-M   'P 1'
#
loop_
_entity.id
_entity.type
_entity.pdbx_description
1 polymer ?
#
loop_
_entity_poly.entity_id
_entity_poly.type
_entity_poly.pdbx_seq_one_letter_code
_entity_poly.pdbx_strand_id
1 'polypeptide(L)'
;EGVDEEGPHCANGRVEYASGTKANLDAMVKAGLNGMTMPRRYGGLNFPITPYTMCAEIVAQADAGFGNIWSLQDCIETLYEFGNEDQHSRFIPRICAGETMSMDLTEPDAGSDLQSVMLKATYDEANNCWRLNGVKRFITNGDANLHLVLARSEEGTHDGRGLSMFIYDKNDGGVDVRRIENKLGIHGSPTCELVYKNAKAELC
;
A
#
# COMPACT_ATOMS: atom_id res chain seq x y z
N GLU A 1 -17.67 3.43 15.64
CA GLU A 1 -18.01 2.22 16.45
C GLU A 1 -18.34 1.05 15.53
N GLY A 2 -19.38 1.11 14.69
CA GLY A 2 -19.81 -0.04 13.87
C GLY A 2 -18.77 -0.63 12.93
N VAL A 3 -17.84 0.17 12.40
CA VAL A 3 -16.75 -0.31 11.52
C VAL A 3 -15.78 -1.22 12.28
N ASP A 4 -15.40 -0.86 13.50
CA ASP A 4 -14.50 -1.66 14.33
C ASP A 4 -15.19 -2.93 14.89
N GLU A 5 -16.50 -2.88 15.10
CA GLU A 5 -17.32 -4.04 15.54
C GLU A 5 -17.52 -5.04 14.39
N GLU A 6 -17.86 -4.57 13.19
CA GLU A 6 -18.00 -5.39 11.99
C GLU A 6 -16.63 -5.96 11.56
N GLY A 7 -15.62 -5.11 11.50
CA GLY A 7 -14.27 -5.45 11.09
C GLY A 7 -14.13 -5.90 9.63
N PRO A 8 -12.92 -5.90 9.08
CA PRO A 8 -12.63 -6.50 7.79
C PRO A 8 -12.53 -8.02 7.90
N HIS A 9 -12.89 -8.73 6.85
CA HIS A 9 -12.81 -10.18 6.75
C HIS A 9 -11.84 -10.62 5.67
N CYS A 10 -11.16 -11.75 5.88
CA CYS A 10 -10.33 -12.38 4.86
C CYS A 10 -11.10 -13.55 4.23
N ALA A 11 -11.39 -13.46 2.93
CA ALA A 11 -12.07 -14.50 2.16
C ALA A 11 -11.33 -14.75 0.85
N ASN A 12 -11.03 -16.01 0.55
CA ASN A 12 -10.37 -16.43 -0.70
C ASN A 12 -9.06 -15.67 -1.01
N GLY A 13 -8.26 -15.38 0.03
CA GLY A 13 -6.99 -14.66 -0.13
C GLY A 13 -7.16 -13.16 -0.42
N ARG A 14 -8.33 -12.58 -0.12
CA ARG A 14 -8.68 -11.16 -0.32
C ARG A 14 -9.32 -10.59 0.93
N VAL A 15 -9.26 -9.25 1.05
CA VAL A 15 -9.91 -8.50 2.13
C VAL A 15 -11.28 -8.02 1.69
N GLU A 16 -12.28 -8.30 2.50
CA GLU A 16 -13.59 -7.66 2.44
C GLU A 16 -13.65 -6.62 3.56
N TYR A 17 -13.74 -5.34 3.19
CA TYR A 17 -13.88 -4.25 4.15
C TYR A 17 -15.25 -4.27 4.81
N ALA A 18 -15.31 -3.76 6.04
CA ALA A 18 -16.56 -3.39 6.67
C ALA A 18 -17.38 -2.43 5.78
N SER A 19 -18.70 -2.52 5.87
CA SER A 19 -19.63 -1.73 5.04
C SER A 19 -19.42 -0.22 5.20
N GLY A 20 -19.13 0.23 6.43
CA GLY A 20 -18.81 1.62 6.72
C GLY A 20 -17.49 2.09 6.07
N THR A 21 -16.48 1.23 6.01
CA THR A 21 -15.22 1.55 5.33
C THR A 21 -15.42 1.77 3.83
N LYS A 22 -16.23 0.90 3.17
CA LYS A 22 -16.59 1.07 1.75
C LYS A 22 -17.31 2.39 1.52
N ALA A 23 -18.29 2.71 2.37
CA ALA A 23 -19.05 3.96 2.27
C ALA A 23 -18.14 5.20 2.45
N ASN A 24 -17.16 5.13 3.36
CA ASN A 24 -16.19 6.20 3.58
C ASN A 24 -15.26 6.40 2.39
N LEU A 25 -14.76 5.31 1.77
CA LEU A 25 -13.95 5.39 0.55
C LEU A 25 -14.74 6.07 -0.59
N ASP A 26 -15.99 5.65 -0.81
CA ASP A 26 -16.87 6.26 -1.81
C ASP A 26 -17.12 7.75 -1.53
N ALA A 27 -17.27 8.13 -0.26
CA ALA A 27 -17.49 9.52 0.14
C ALA A 27 -16.25 10.38 -0.16
N MET A 28 -15.05 9.87 0.10
CA MET A 28 -13.79 10.57 -0.20
C MET A 28 -13.57 10.74 -1.70
N VAL A 29 -13.90 9.73 -2.51
CA VAL A 29 -13.88 9.83 -3.97
C VAL A 29 -14.85 10.94 -4.45
N LYS A 30 -16.08 10.92 -3.96
CA LYS A 30 -17.10 11.95 -4.32
C LYS A 30 -16.69 13.35 -3.90
N ALA A 31 -16.00 13.48 -2.75
CA ALA A 31 -15.50 14.76 -2.26
C ALA A 31 -14.23 15.24 -2.99
N GLY A 32 -13.60 14.39 -3.81
CA GLY A 32 -12.36 14.70 -4.51
C GLY A 32 -11.15 14.80 -3.56
N LEU A 33 -11.15 14.04 -2.47
CA LEU A 33 -10.11 14.09 -1.43
C LEU A 33 -9.12 12.93 -1.54
N ASN A 34 -8.82 12.49 -2.77
CA ASN A 34 -7.78 11.50 -3.05
C ASN A 34 -6.65 12.14 -3.87
N GLY A 35 -5.42 11.68 -3.65
CA GLY A 35 -4.23 12.25 -4.29
C GLY A 35 -4.05 13.74 -3.95
N MET A 36 -4.37 14.15 -2.72
CA MET A 36 -4.47 15.56 -2.34
C MET A 36 -3.17 16.34 -2.58
N THR A 37 -2.02 15.72 -2.36
CA THR A 37 -0.70 16.33 -2.52
C THR A 37 -0.20 16.27 -3.97
N MET A 38 -0.80 15.41 -4.80
CA MET A 38 -0.38 15.22 -6.18
C MET A 38 -0.72 16.40 -7.08
N PRO A 39 0.13 16.63 -8.14
CA PRO A 39 -0.13 17.68 -9.11
C PRO A 39 -1.48 17.53 -9.84
N ARG A 40 -2.09 18.67 -10.16
CA ARG A 40 -3.39 18.72 -10.88
C ARG A 40 -3.37 18.00 -12.23
N ARG A 41 -2.20 17.95 -12.90
CA ARG A 41 -2.03 17.22 -14.17
C ARG A 41 -2.35 15.71 -14.06
N TYR A 42 -2.27 15.15 -12.84
CA TYR A 42 -2.60 13.77 -12.55
C TYR A 42 -3.97 13.60 -11.88
N GLY A 43 -4.73 14.69 -11.69
CA GLY A 43 -6.02 14.68 -11.02
C GLY A 43 -5.96 15.00 -9.52
N GLY A 44 -4.79 15.33 -8.97
CA GLY A 44 -4.60 15.73 -7.58
C GLY A 44 -4.99 17.18 -7.32
N LEU A 45 -4.96 17.57 -6.04
CA LEU A 45 -5.32 18.93 -5.59
C LEU A 45 -4.12 19.88 -5.50
N ASN A 46 -2.89 19.37 -5.61
CA ASN A 46 -1.64 20.12 -5.43
C ASN A 46 -1.57 20.81 -4.06
N PHE A 47 -2.07 20.13 -3.02
CA PHE A 47 -2.00 20.65 -1.65
C PHE A 47 -0.58 20.51 -1.09
N PRO A 48 -0.10 21.50 -0.35
CA PRO A 48 1.02 21.29 0.55
C PRO A 48 0.68 20.24 1.64
N ILE A 49 1.69 19.63 2.23
CA ILE A 49 1.52 18.60 3.24
C ILE A 49 0.75 19.07 4.48
N THR A 50 0.88 20.36 4.85
CA THR A 50 0.22 20.90 6.05
C THR A 50 -1.32 20.82 5.98
N PRO A 51 -2.02 21.36 4.95
CA PRO A 51 -3.48 21.20 4.86
C PRO A 51 -3.90 19.73 4.67
N TYR A 52 -3.10 18.89 4.01
CA TYR A 52 -3.35 17.46 3.98
C TYR A 52 -3.36 16.85 5.39
N THR A 53 -2.35 17.15 6.21
CA THR A 53 -2.26 16.66 7.59
C THR A 53 -3.46 17.12 8.44
N MET A 54 -3.94 18.35 8.25
CA MET A 54 -5.15 18.84 8.94
C MET A 54 -6.40 18.05 8.53
N CYS A 55 -6.52 17.69 7.25
CA CYS A 55 -7.60 16.82 6.78
C CYS A 55 -7.48 15.40 7.37
N ALA A 56 -6.27 14.85 7.41
CA ALA A 56 -6.01 13.54 7.99
C ALA A 56 -6.36 13.46 9.47
N GLU A 57 -6.10 14.52 10.24
CA GLU A 57 -6.52 14.63 11.63
C GLU A 57 -8.06 14.55 11.77
N ILE A 58 -8.81 15.30 10.95
CA ILE A 58 -10.28 15.29 10.97
C ILE A 58 -10.82 13.89 10.62
N VAL A 59 -10.26 13.26 9.61
CA VAL A 59 -10.65 11.91 9.19
C VAL A 59 -10.37 10.90 10.29
N ALA A 60 -9.20 10.95 10.91
CA ALA A 60 -8.81 10.03 11.97
C ALA A 60 -9.64 10.22 13.26
N GLN A 61 -10.08 11.46 13.56
CA GLN A 61 -11.01 11.72 14.67
C GLN A 61 -12.40 11.12 14.43
N ALA A 62 -12.85 11.07 13.16
CA ALA A 62 -14.14 10.48 12.82
C ALA A 62 -14.07 8.94 12.83
N ASP A 63 -13.03 8.35 12.26
CA ASP A 63 -12.80 6.91 12.19
C ASP A 63 -11.29 6.65 12.04
N ALA A 64 -10.65 6.23 13.14
CA ALA A 64 -9.20 5.97 13.16
C ALA A 64 -8.78 4.82 12.24
N GLY A 65 -9.64 3.78 12.10
CA GLY A 65 -9.41 2.67 11.19
C GLY A 65 -9.42 3.11 9.73
N PHE A 66 -10.42 3.90 9.37
CA PHE A 66 -10.51 4.49 8.04
C PHE A 66 -9.38 5.51 7.77
N GLY A 67 -9.06 6.36 8.76
CA GLY A 67 -7.95 7.30 8.68
C GLY A 67 -6.63 6.61 8.34
N ASN A 68 -6.39 5.43 8.93
CA ASN A 68 -5.21 4.62 8.65
C ASN A 68 -5.16 4.07 7.21
N ILE A 69 -6.32 3.74 6.61
CA ILE A 69 -6.41 3.31 5.20
C ILE A 69 -6.25 4.51 4.25
N TRP A 70 -7.04 5.56 4.50
CA TRP A 70 -7.11 6.73 3.63
C TRP A 70 -5.77 7.50 3.57
N SER A 71 -5.03 7.59 4.68
CA SER A 71 -3.75 8.27 4.73
C SER A 71 -2.66 7.59 3.90
N LEU A 72 -2.79 6.30 3.59
CA LEU A 72 -1.83 5.59 2.72
C LEU A 72 -1.78 6.13 1.29
N GLN A 73 -2.71 6.99 0.88
CA GLN A 73 -2.58 7.72 -0.39
C GLN A 73 -1.27 8.52 -0.48
N ASP A 74 -0.68 8.91 0.65
CA ASP A 74 0.62 9.59 0.69
C ASP A 74 1.79 8.74 0.20
N CYS A 75 1.68 7.42 0.20
CA CYS A 75 2.70 6.55 -0.37
C CYS A 75 2.98 6.89 -1.85
N ILE A 76 2.03 7.53 -2.53
CA ILE A 76 2.20 7.97 -3.93
C ILE A 76 3.27 9.05 -4.07
N GLU A 77 3.60 9.81 -3.03
CA GLU A 77 4.68 10.80 -3.06
C GLU A 77 6.04 10.13 -3.29
N THR A 78 6.27 8.95 -2.71
CA THR A 78 7.48 8.17 -2.98
C THR A 78 7.59 7.83 -4.47
N LEU A 79 6.48 7.40 -5.08
CA LEU A 79 6.46 7.13 -6.51
C LEU A 79 6.65 8.40 -7.34
N TYR A 80 6.06 9.53 -6.92
CA TYR A 80 6.22 10.80 -7.59
C TYR A 80 7.65 11.35 -7.54
N GLU A 81 8.37 11.13 -6.42
CA GLU A 81 9.75 11.59 -6.24
C GLU A 81 10.77 10.68 -6.96
N PHE A 82 10.58 9.36 -6.91
CA PHE A 82 11.58 8.39 -7.35
C PHE A 82 11.20 7.62 -8.60
N GLY A 83 9.93 7.59 -8.98
CA GLY A 83 9.45 6.92 -10.18
C GLY A 83 9.79 7.70 -11.47
N ASN A 84 9.63 7.06 -12.60
CA ASN A 84 9.79 7.68 -13.93
C ASN A 84 8.46 8.21 -14.49
N GLU A 85 8.50 8.98 -15.58
CA GLU A 85 7.32 9.61 -16.19
C GLU A 85 6.27 8.59 -16.69
N ASP A 86 6.69 7.40 -17.11
CA ASP A 86 5.75 6.33 -17.48
C ASP A 86 4.99 5.83 -16.24
N GLN A 87 5.71 5.56 -15.15
CA GLN A 87 5.11 5.16 -13.86
C GLN A 87 4.20 6.26 -13.30
N HIS A 88 4.61 7.53 -13.34
CA HIS A 88 3.78 8.66 -12.95
C HIS A 88 2.45 8.68 -13.72
N SER A 89 2.52 8.53 -15.03
CA SER A 89 1.35 8.61 -15.93
C SER A 89 0.37 7.44 -15.72
N ARG A 90 0.88 6.27 -15.36
CA ARG A 90 0.06 5.06 -15.14
C ARG A 90 -0.55 4.98 -13.76
N PHE A 91 0.19 5.31 -12.72
CA PHE A 91 -0.22 4.99 -11.35
C PHE A 91 -0.80 6.19 -10.59
N ILE A 92 -0.25 7.41 -10.74
CA ILE A 92 -0.71 8.56 -9.96
C ILE A 92 -2.19 8.89 -10.24
N PRO A 93 -2.68 8.92 -11.49
CA PRO A 93 -4.09 9.17 -11.75
C PRO A 93 -5.05 8.17 -11.09
N ARG A 94 -4.62 6.92 -10.93
CA ARG A 94 -5.44 5.87 -10.30
C ARG A 94 -5.67 6.15 -8.82
N ILE A 95 -4.64 6.61 -8.10
CA ILE A 95 -4.74 6.98 -6.69
C ILE A 95 -5.56 8.27 -6.55
N CYS A 96 -5.38 9.25 -7.43
CA CYS A 96 -6.22 10.45 -7.46
C CYS A 96 -7.70 10.10 -7.73
N ALA A 97 -7.97 9.03 -8.46
CA ALA A 97 -9.33 8.54 -8.73
C ALA A 97 -9.90 7.68 -7.58
N GLY A 98 -9.13 7.37 -6.54
CA GLY A 98 -9.61 6.67 -5.34
C GLY A 98 -9.14 5.24 -5.17
N GLU A 99 -8.25 4.72 -6.02
CA GLU A 99 -7.57 3.46 -5.72
C GLU A 99 -6.71 3.58 -4.47
N THR A 100 -6.60 2.50 -3.71
CA THR A 100 -5.90 2.47 -2.43
C THR A 100 -4.46 2.01 -2.57
N MET A 101 -3.63 2.40 -1.61
CA MET A 101 -2.22 1.98 -1.53
C MET A 101 -1.93 1.21 -0.25
N SER A 102 -0.82 0.49 -0.28
CA SER A 102 -0.13 -0.04 0.89
C SER A 102 1.38 0.14 0.78
N MET A 103 2.06 0.06 1.92
CA MET A 103 3.52 0.14 2.01
C MET A 103 4.02 -1.13 2.70
N ASP A 104 4.61 -2.03 1.92
CA ASP A 104 4.93 -3.39 2.32
C ASP A 104 6.41 -3.51 2.69
N LEU A 105 6.75 -3.04 3.90
CA LEU A 105 8.13 -3.04 4.40
C LEU A 105 8.40 -4.22 5.33
N THR A 106 7.57 -4.36 6.36
CA THR A 106 7.78 -5.24 7.50
C THR A 106 7.65 -6.72 7.16
N GLU A 107 8.54 -7.52 7.74
CA GLU A 107 8.51 -8.99 7.71
C GLU A 107 8.46 -9.55 9.14
N PRO A 108 8.20 -10.86 9.33
CA PRO A 108 8.15 -11.46 10.68
C PRO A 108 9.37 -11.15 11.53
N ASP A 109 10.57 -11.14 10.93
CA ASP A 109 11.86 -10.96 11.61
C ASP A 109 12.55 -9.62 11.27
N ALA A 110 11.90 -8.74 10.51
CA ALA A 110 12.44 -7.45 10.07
C ALA A 110 11.37 -6.35 10.14
N GLY A 111 11.33 -5.65 11.27
CA GLY A 111 10.44 -4.50 11.50
C GLY A 111 11.23 -3.21 11.65
N SER A 112 11.75 -2.92 12.85
CA SER A 112 12.62 -1.74 13.08
C SER A 112 13.94 -1.85 12.32
N ASP A 113 14.51 -3.05 12.22
CA ASP A 113 15.68 -3.32 11.40
C ASP A 113 15.27 -3.81 10.00
N LEU A 114 14.91 -2.87 9.12
CA LEU A 114 14.57 -3.16 7.73
C LEU A 114 15.77 -3.65 6.90
N GLN A 115 16.99 -3.52 7.36
CA GLN A 115 18.16 -4.08 6.66
C GLN A 115 18.10 -5.60 6.58
N SER A 116 17.38 -6.23 7.51
CA SER A 116 17.18 -7.68 7.59
C SER A 116 16.03 -8.23 6.72
N VAL A 117 15.44 -7.40 5.86
CA VAL A 117 14.38 -7.82 4.91
C VAL A 117 14.88 -8.93 4.00
N MET A 118 14.10 -10.00 3.88
CA MET A 118 14.43 -11.22 3.16
C MET A 118 13.55 -11.48 1.93
N LEU A 119 12.42 -10.77 1.77
CA LEU A 119 11.59 -10.89 0.55
C LEU A 119 12.47 -10.65 -0.66
N LYS A 120 12.53 -11.63 -1.56
CA LYS A 120 13.45 -11.63 -2.70
C LYS A 120 12.80 -11.03 -3.93
N ALA A 121 13.53 -10.14 -4.61
CA ALA A 121 13.24 -9.67 -5.95
C ALA A 121 14.25 -10.27 -6.94
N THR A 122 13.78 -10.90 -8.00
CA THR A 122 14.62 -11.48 -9.06
C THR A 122 14.19 -10.92 -10.40
N TYR A 123 15.14 -10.44 -11.20
CA TYR A 123 14.83 -9.92 -12.52
C TYR A 123 14.52 -11.05 -13.51
N ASP A 124 13.40 -10.95 -14.19
CA ASP A 124 12.93 -11.86 -15.23
C ASP A 124 13.21 -11.23 -16.60
N GLU A 125 14.36 -11.56 -17.18
CA GLU A 125 14.81 -11.00 -18.46
C GLU A 125 13.83 -11.29 -19.61
N ALA A 126 13.20 -12.47 -19.60
CA ALA A 126 12.29 -12.87 -20.65
C ALA A 126 11.01 -12.00 -20.72
N ASN A 127 10.56 -11.51 -19.55
CA ASN A 127 9.36 -10.70 -19.42
C ASN A 127 9.65 -9.21 -19.10
N ASN A 128 10.94 -8.84 -19.00
CA ASN A 128 11.37 -7.49 -18.65
C ASN A 128 10.65 -6.94 -17.39
N CYS A 129 10.64 -7.73 -16.32
CA CYS A 129 10.00 -7.37 -15.06
C CYS A 129 10.73 -8.00 -13.87
N TRP A 130 10.38 -7.57 -12.67
CA TRP A 130 10.84 -8.21 -11.44
C TRP A 130 9.81 -9.21 -10.92
N ARG A 131 10.30 -10.25 -10.24
CA ARG A 131 9.50 -11.28 -9.60
C ARG A 131 9.75 -11.28 -8.11
N LEU A 132 8.70 -11.01 -7.33
CA LEU A 132 8.77 -10.96 -5.88
C LEU A 132 8.35 -12.30 -5.27
N ASN A 133 9.15 -12.78 -4.30
CA ASN A 133 8.88 -14.03 -3.58
C ASN A 133 9.22 -13.88 -2.10
N GLY A 134 8.30 -14.23 -1.22
CA GLY A 134 8.47 -14.17 0.23
C GLY A 134 7.20 -13.78 0.97
N VAL A 135 7.37 -13.32 2.19
CA VAL A 135 6.26 -12.97 3.09
C VAL A 135 6.48 -11.57 3.65
N LYS A 136 5.43 -10.76 3.60
CA LYS A 136 5.33 -9.49 4.34
C LYS A 136 4.30 -9.65 5.45
N ARG A 137 4.52 -9.01 6.60
CA ARG A 137 3.63 -9.12 7.75
C ARG A 137 3.37 -7.77 8.40
N PHE A 138 2.22 -7.66 9.04
CA PHE A 138 1.74 -6.41 9.66
C PHE A 138 1.52 -5.28 8.66
N ILE A 139 1.09 -5.63 7.45
CA ILE A 139 0.91 -4.67 6.37
C ILE A 139 -0.47 -4.04 6.45
N THR A 140 -0.50 -2.74 6.71
CA THR A 140 -1.72 -1.94 6.73
C THR A 140 -2.31 -1.90 5.34
N ASN A 141 -3.62 -2.20 5.26
CA ASN A 141 -4.36 -2.23 4.00
C ASN A 141 -3.72 -3.15 2.95
N GLY A 142 -3.25 -4.33 3.38
CA GLY A 142 -2.43 -5.22 2.55
C GLY A 142 -3.13 -5.87 1.36
N ASP A 143 -4.40 -5.55 1.07
CA ASP A 143 -5.09 -5.92 -0.17
C ASP A 143 -5.41 -4.70 -1.05
N ALA A 144 -4.60 -3.65 -0.93
CA ALA A 144 -4.72 -2.42 -1.71
C ALA A 144 -4.56 -2.66 -3.23
N ASN A 145 -4.88 -1.64 -4.02
CA ASN A 145 -4.73 -1.70 -5.48
C ASN A 145 -3.27 -1.62 -5.92
N LEU A 146 -2.49 -0.74 -5.27
CA LEU A 146 -1.06 -0.55 -5.52
C LEU A 146 -0.26 -0.70 -4.23
N HIS A 147 0.92 -1.31 -4.33
CA HIS A 147 1.81 -1.51 -3.21
C HIS A 147 3.20 -0.96 -3.52
N LEU A 148 3.81 -0.30 -2.54
CA LEU A 148 5.24 -0.05 -2.50
C LEU A 148 5.90 -1.16 -1.66
N VAL A 149 6.73 -1.97 -2.29
CA VAL A 149 7.28 -3.19 -1.69
C VAL A 149 8.78 -3.08 -1.55
N LEU A 150 9.30 -3.15 -0.32
CA LEU A 150 10.74 -3.23 -0.08
C LEU A 150 11.20 -4.68 -0.22
N ALA A 151 12.16 -4.94 -1.11
CA ALA A 151 12.66 -6.28 -1.36
C ALA A 151 14.16 -6.30 -1.60
N ARG A 152 14.78 -7.46 -1.37
CA ARG A 152 16.20 -7.70 -1.64
C ARG A 152 16.40 -8.04 -3.11
N SER A 153 17.02 -7.14 -3.84
CA SER A 153 17.33 -7.24 -5.27
C SER A 153 18.77 -7.63 -5.57
N GLU A 154 19.70 -7.42 -4.60
CA GLU A 154 21.12 -7.71 -4.79
C GLU A 154 21.49 -9.01 -4.08
N GLU A 155 21.95 -10.00 -4.83
CA GLU A 155 22.41 -11.28 -4.28
C GLU A 155 23.67 -11.13 -3.42
N GLY A 156 23.73 -11.91 -2.34
CA GLY A 156 24.89 -11.92 -1.44
C GLY A 156 25.01 -10.72 -0.51
N THR A 157 24.02 -9.82 -0.50
CA THR A 157 23.96 -8.69 0.43
C THR A 157 23.12 -9.02 1.65
N HIS A 158 23.48 -8.45 2.82
CA HIS A 158 22.79 -8.64 4.10
C HIS A 158 22.49 -7.32 4.82
N ASP A 159 22.63 -6.20 4.13
CA ASP A 159 22.37 -4.85 4.65
C ASP A 159 21.44 -4.05 3.72
N GLY A 160 21.22 -2.78 4.05
CA GLY A 160 20.32 -1.89 3.30
C GLY A 160 20.75 -1.63 1.86
N ARG A 161 22.03 -1.83 1.51
CA ARG A 161 22.53 -1.60 0.13
C ARG A 161 21.97 -2.59 -0.89
N GLY A 162 21.52 -3.75 -0.42
CA GLY A 162 20.93 -4.76 -1.29
C GLY A 162 19.42 -4.67 -1.43
N LEU A 163 18.79 -3.64 -0.88
CA LEU A 163 17.34 -3.44 -0.91
C LEU A 163 16.95 -2.42 -1.95
N SER A 164 15.82 -2.68 -2.60
CA SER A 164 15.20 -1.76 -3.56
C SER A 164 13.70 -1.67 -3.30
N MET A 165 13.08 -0.57 -3.74
CA MET A 165 11.64 -0.36 -3.69
C MET A 165 11.01 -0.78 -5.01
N PHE A 166 9.92 -1.53 -4.93
CA PHE A 166 9.18 -2.02 -6.08
C PHE A 166 7.73 -1.54 -6.04
N ILE A 167 7.16 -1.34 -7.22
CA ILE A 167 5.74 -1.10 -7.42
C ILE A 167 5.11 -2.44 -7.80
N TYR A 168 4.12 -2.89 -7.01
CA TYR A 168 3.29 -4.04 -7.34
C TYR A 168 1.86 -3.57 -7.59
N ASP A 169 1.28 -3.98 -8.72
CA ASP A 169 -0.13 -3.78 -9.06
C ASP A 169 -0.91 -5.06 -8.74
N LYS A 170 -1.96 -4.94 -7.94
CA LYS A 170 -2.85 -6.07 -7.58
C LYS A 170 -3.42 -6.79 -8.80
N ASN A 171 -3.61 -6.08 -9.91
CA ASN A 171 -4.14 -6.65 -11.15
C ASN A 171 -3.19 -7.69 -11.78
N ASP A 172 -1.89 -7.63 -11.49
CA ASP A 172 -0.90 -8.61 -11.97
C ASP A 172 -0.98 -9.96 -11.22
N GLY A 173 -1.67 -10.01 -10.06
CA GLY A 173 -1.80 -11.22 -9.25
C GLY A 173 -0.49 -11.68 -8.60
N GLY A 174 -0.47 -12.90 -8.05
CA GLY A 174 0.71 -13.46 -7.41
C GLY A 174 0.89 -13.08 -5.95
N VAL A 175 -0.04 -12.34 -5.35
CA VAL A 175 -0.05 -12.02 -3.92
C VAL A 175 -1.38 -12.47 -3.30
N ASP A 176 -1.26 -13.23 -2.22
CA ASP A 176 -2.40 -13.67 -1.42
C ASP A 176 -2.35 -13.05 -0.03
N VAL A 177 -3.48 -12.58 0.45
CA VAL A 177 -3.69 -12.27 1.88
C VAL A 177 -3.87 -13.57 2.63
N ARG A 178 -2.88 -13.98 3.43
CA ARG A 178 -2.97 -15.20 4.23
C ARG A 178 -3.92 -15.05 5.41
N ARG A 179 -3.89 -13.87 6.05
CA ARG A 179 -4.75 -13.53 7.18
C ARG A 179 -4.73 -12.03 7.46
N ILE A 180 -5.72 -11.60 8.22
CA ILE A 180 -5.75 -10.30 8.91
C ILE A 180 -5.33 -10.53 10.35
N GLU A 181 -4.44 -9.70 10.89
CA GLU A 181 -3.96 -9.79 12.25
C GLU A 181 -5.04 -9.33 13.24
N ASN A 182 -5.16 -10.05 14.37
CA ASN A 182 -5.97 -9.60 15.49
C ASN A 182 -5.22 -8.51 16.28
N LYS A 183 -5.83 -7.34 16.45
CA LYS A 183 -5.22 -6.17 17.09
C LYS A 183 -5.97 -5.77 18.34
N LEU A 184 -5.34 -4.95 19.19
CA LEU A 184 -5.96 -4.38 20.39
C LEU A 184 -6.97 -3.26 20.08
N GLY A 185 -6.91 -2.68 18.89
CA GLY A 185 -7.82 -1.62 18.43
C GLY A 185 -7.60 -1.34 16.95
N ILE A 186 -8.31 -0.34 16.43
CA ILE A 186 -8.28 0.05 15.00
C ILE A 186 -8.62 -1.18 14.13
N HIS A 187 -9.65 -1.91 14.52
CA HIS A 187 -10.03 -3.16 13.85
C HIS A 187 -10.52 -2.92 12.42
N GLY A 188 -11.14 -1.76 12.15
CA GLY A 188 -11.59 -1.38 10.81
C GLY A 188 -10.48 -1.31 9.76
N SER A 189 -9.21 -1.13 10.16
CA SER A 189 -8.06 -1.18 9.27
C SER A 189 -7.51 -2.60 9.15
N PRO A 190 -7.53 -3.26 7.97
CA PRO A 190 -6.97 -4.57 7.79
C PRO A 190 -5.45 -4.52 7.86
N THR A 191 -4.86 -5.19 8.85
CA THR A 191 -3.42 -5.39 8.96
C THR A 191 -3.11 -6.82 8.54
N CYS A 192 -2.44 -7.00 7.41
CA CYS A 192 -2.37 -8.27 6.70
C CYS A 192 -1.01 -8.96 6.81
N GLU A 193 -1.03 -10.29 6.71
CA GLU A 193 0.11 -11.09 6.29
C GLU A 193 -0.05 -11.44 4.80
N LEU A 194 0.95 -11.06 3.99
CA LEU A 194 0.96 -11.21 2.54
C LEU A 194 1.96 -12.27 2.12
N VAL A 195 1.56 -13.13 1.18
CA VAL A 195 2.44 -14.13 0.57
C VAL A 195 2.62 -13.78 -0.91
N TYR A 196 3.84 -13.44 -1.27
CA TYR A 196 4.27 -13.17 -2.63
C TYR A 196 4.72 -14.47 -3.30
N LYS A 197 4.09 -14.82 -4.42
CA LYS A 197 4.35 -16.05 -5.19
C LYS A 197 4.65 -15.66 -6.63
N ASN A 198 5.90 -15.41 -6.93
CA ASN A 198 6.33 -14.99 -8.26
C ASN A 198 5.56 -13.74 -8.77
N ALA A 199 5.22 -12.84 -7.85
CA ALA A 199 4.43 -11.66 -8.16
C ALA A 199 5.22 -10.70 -9.06
N LYS A 200 4.60 -10.25 -10.15
CA LYS A 200 5.21 -9.31 -11.08
C LYS A 200 5.27 -7.92 -10.43
N ALA A 201 6.40 -7.25 -10.57
CA ALA A 201 6.60 -5.91 -10.06
C ALA A 201 7.56 -5.10 -10.94
N GLU A 202 7.58 -3.81 -10.73
CA GLU A 202 8.48 -2.86 -11.40
C GLU A 202 9.40 -2.21 -10.37
N LEU A 203 10.64 -1.97 -10.73
CA LEU A 203 11.56 -1.17 -9.90
C LEU A 203 11.07 0.29 -9.90
N CYS A 204 10.92 0.85 -8.71
CA CYS A 204 10.57 2.25 -8.53
C CYS A 204 11.79 3.15 -8.72
#